data_e290484b725c93a7d43379ab84a2758a
#
_entry.id   e290484b725c93a7d43379ab84a2758a
#
_cell.length_a   1.000
_cell.length_b   1.000
_cell.length_c   1.000
_cell.angle_alpha   90.00
_cell.angle_beta   90.00
_cell.angle_gamma   90.00
#
_symmetry.space_group_name_H-M   'P 1'
#
loop_
_entity.id
_entity.type
_entity.pdbx_description
1 polymer ?
#
loop_
_entity_poly.entity_id
_entity_poly.type
_entity_poly.pdbx_seq_one_letter_code
_entity_poly.pdbx_strand_id
1 'polypeptide(L)' 'MTIQAAVADTSTKTVTFGGKTFNIQALAEDSYTVLLAGIPVGRVVYSFGAANGVPEGDAVSEDDLYAIAEAWFAAVDA' A
#
# COMPACT_ATOMS: atom_id res chain seq x y z
N MET A 1 11.53 20.95 5.62
CA MET A 1 10.34 20.21 5.16
C MET A 1 10.59 18.72 5.28
N THR A 2 9.68 18.02 5.91
CA THR A 2 9.80 16.57 6.06
C THR A 2 9.02 15.88 4.97
N ILE A 3 9.68 15.03 4.21
CA ILE A 3 9.02 14.21 3.21
C ILE A 3 8.70 12.87 3.87
N GLN A 4 7.42 12.54 3.92
CA GLN A 4 7.01 11.25 4.45
C GLN A 4 7.15 10.21 3.35
N ALA A 5 7.88 9.16 3.65
CA ALA A 5 8.04 8.05 2.73
C ALA A 5 7.36 6.81 3.33
N ALA A 6 6.68 6.05 2.50
CA ALA A 6 6.13 4.79 2.92
C ALA A 6 7.25 3.78 3.06
N VAL A 7 7.21 2.97 4.11
CA VAL A 7 8.21 1.95 4.38
C VAL A 7 7.53 0.58 4.36
N ALA A 8 7.93 -0.26 3.43
CA ALA A 8 7.35 -1.58 3.27
C ALA A 8 8.23 -2.63 3.96
N ASP A 9 7.58 -3.60 4.60
CA ASP A 9 8.24 -4.75 5.22
C ASP A 9 7.55 -6.01 4.70
N THR A 10 8.22 -6.72 3.80
CA THR A 10 7.64 -7.91 3.19
C THR A 10 7.59 -9.09 4.14
N SER A 11 8.41 -9.11 5.19
CA SER A 11 8.39 -10.21 6.15
C SER A 11 7.16 -10.14 7.05
N THR A 12 6.72 -8.94 7.40
CA THR A 12 5.50 -8.75 8.19
C THR A 12 4.29 -8.44 7.33
N LYS A 13 4.50 -8.21 6.04
CA LYS A 13 3.46 -7.84 5.07
C LYS A 13 2.75 -6.56 5.50
N THR A 14 3.55 -5.54 5.79
CA THR A 14 3.02 -4.25 6.23
C THR A 14 3.69 -3.11 5.49
N VAL A 15 3.00 -1.98 5.44
CA VAL A 15 3.56 -0.72 4.97
C VAL A 15 3.24 0.33 6.03
N THR A 16 4.25 1.04 6.49
CA THR A 16 4.07 2.14 7.44
C THR A 16 4.11 3.45 6.67
N PHE A 17 3.10 4.27 6.85
CA PHE A 17 3.00 5.55 6.17
C PHE A 17 2.16 6.51 7.00
N GLY A 18 2.64 7.74 7.17
CA GLY A 18 1.90 8.76 7.91
C GLY A 18 1.63 8.40 9.37
N GLY A 19 2.55 7.65 9.99
CA GLY A 19 2.38 7.23 11.38
C GLY A 19 1.42 6.06 11.56
N LYS A 20 0.95 5.46 10.47
CA LYS A 20 0.03 4.32 10.52
C LYS A 20 0.67 3.11 9.89
N THR A 21 0.34 1.94 10.41
CA THR A 21 0.81 0.68 9.86
C THR A 21 -0.34 -0.02 9.15
N PHE A 22 -0.15 -0.24 7.85
CA PHE A 22 -1.17 -0.88 7.01
C PHE A 22 -0.76 -2.33 6.77
N ASN A 23 -1.71 -3.24 6.83
CA ASN A 23 -1.48 -4.64 6.49
C ASN A 23 -1.76 -4.85 5.02
N ILE A 24 -0.91 -5.64 4.37
CA ILE A 24 -1.04 -5.93 2.95
C ILE A 24 -1.42 -7.38 2.78
N GLN A 25 -2.54 -7.64 2.17
CA GLN A 25 -3.06 -8.99 1.98
C GLN A 25 -3.16 -9.31 0.51
N ALA A 26 -2.59 -10.44 0.09
CA ALA A 26 -2.66 -10.84 -1.31
C ALA A 26 -4.10 -11.09 -1.73
N LEU A 27 -4.50 -10.49 -2.84
CA LEU A 27 -5.84 -10.64 -3.40
C LEU A 27 -5.82 -11.46 -4.69
N ALA A 28 -4.90 -11.10 -5.57
CA ALA A 28 -4.70 -11.80 -6.83
C ALA A 28 -3.27 -11.52 -7.27
N GLU A 29 -2.86 -12.04 -8.42
CA GLU A 29 -1.56 -11.75 -8.97
C GLU A 29 -1.42 -10.23 -9.16
N ASP A 30 -0.36 -9.65 -8.61
CA ASP A 30 -0.08 -8.22 -8.67
C ASP A 30 -1.18 -7.33 -8.10
N SER A 31 -2.03 -7.89 -7.24
CA SER A 31 -3.09 -7.13 -6.56
C SER A 31 -3.11 -7.48 -5.08
N TYR A 32 -3.23 -6.45 -4.24
CA TYR A 32 -3.24 -6.61 -2.80
C TYR A 32 -4.29 -5.72 -2.17
N THR A 33 -4.92 -6.22 -1.11
CA THR A 33 -5.82 -5.41 -0.30
C THR A 33 -5.02 -4.74 0.81
N VAL A 34 -5.28 -3.48 1.04
CA VAL A 34 -4.64 -2.70 2.10
C VAL A 34 -5.64 -2.56 3.23
N LEU A 35 -5.23 -2.95 4.44
CA LEU A 35 -6.10 -2.92 5.62
C LEU A 35 -5.48 -2.04 6.69
N LEU A 36 -6.31 -1.28 7.38
CA LEU A 36 -5.90 -0.50 8.54
C LEU A 36 -6.74 -0.95 9.73
N ALA A 37 -6.07 -1.48 10.75
CA ALA A 37 -6.73 -2.04 11.93
C ALA A 37 -7.76 -3.13 11.56
N GLY A 38 -7.43 -3.94 10.55
CA GLY A 38 -8.28 -5.02 10.10
C GLY A 38 -9.41 -4.62 9.18
N ILE A 39 -9.50 -3.34 8.82
CA ILE A 39 -10.56 -2.83 7.95
C ILE A 39 -9.97 -2.50 6.58
N PRO A 40 -10.52 -3.04 5.48
CA PRO A 40 -10.03 -2.71 4.15
C PRO A 40 -10.20 -1.21 3.87
N VAL A 41 -9.12 -0.56 3.47
CA VAL A 41 -9.13 0.87 3.16
C VAL A 41 -8.78 1.14 1.70
N GLY A 42 -8.39 0.12 0.96
CA GLY A 42 -8.09 0.28 -0.45
C GLY A 42 -7.41 -0.94 -1.01
N ARG A 43 -7.07 -0.85 -2.30
CA ARG A 43 -6.31 -1.88 -3.00
C ARG A 43 -5.14 -1.26 -3.73
N VAL A 44 -4.07 -2.03 -3.86
CA VAL A 44 -2.92 -1.63 -4.64
C VAL A 44 -2.71 -2.66 -5.74
N VAL A 45 -2.41 -2.19 -6.94
CA VAL A 45 -2.31 -3.03 -8.13
C VAL A 45 -1.07 -2.61 -8.91
N TYR A 46 -0.33 -3.60 -9.43
CA TYR A 46 0.78 -3.34 -10.33
C TYR A 46 0.36 -3.78 -11.73
N SER A 47 0.36 -2.84 -12.66
CA SER A 47 -0.12 -3.10 -14.01
C SER A 47 0.67 -2.26 -15.00
N PHE A 48 1.11 -2.91 -16.08
CA PHE A 48 1.86 -2.25 -17.16
C PHE A 48 3.08 -1.48 -16.66
N GLY A 49 3.78 -2.04 -15.67
CA GLY A 49 4.97 -1.42 -15.13
C GLY A 49 4.73 -0.27 -14.17
N ALA A 50 3.49 -0.06 -13.74
CA ALA A 50 3.14 1.03 -12.84
C ALA A 50 2.34 0.53 -11.64
N ALA A 51 2.64 1.11 -10.48
CA ALA A 51 1.88 0.84 -9.26
C ALA A 51 0.71 1.82 -9.18
N ASN A 52 -0.46 1.32 -8.81
CA ASN A 52 -1.66 2.13 -8.68
C ASN A 52 -2.39 1.79 -7.38
N GLY A 53 -3.14 2.76 -6.85
CA GLY A 53 -3.94 2.55 -5.67
C GLY A 53 -5.38 2.98 -5.91
N VAL A 54 -6.31 2.18 -5.40
CA VAL A 54 -7.75 2.46 -5.51
C VAL A 54 -8.31 2.53 -4.08
N PRO A 55 -8.69 3.71 -3.60
CA PRO A 55 -9.21 3.82 -2.23
C PRO A 55 -10.60 3.23 -2.12
N GLU A 56 -10.88 2.66 -0.93
CA GLU A 56 -12.20 2.17 -0.56
C GLU A 56 -12.63 2.96 0.68
N GLY A 57 -13.53 3.91 0.51
CA GLY A 57 -13.93 4.80 1.59
C GLY A 57 -13.01 6.00 1.71
N ASP A 58 -13.06 6.66 2.87
CA ASP A 58 -12.37 7.93 3.09
C ASP A 58 -11.18 7.85 4.05
N ALA A 59 -10.81 6.64 4.48
CA ALA A 59 -9.73 6.49 5.46
C ALA A 59 -8.38 6.89 4.91
N VAL A 60 -8.13 6.65 3.62
CA VAL A 60 -6.91 7.05 2.95
C VAL A 60 -7.26 7.64 1.59
N SER A 61 -6.44 8.58 1.15
CA SER A 61 -6.62 9.19 -0.15
C SER A 61 -5.96 8.34 -1.25
N GLU A 62 -6.29 8.64 -2.49
CA GLU A 62 -5.65 7.98 -3.64
C GLU A 62 -4.14 8.22 -3.63
N ASP A 63 -3.71 9.43 -3.29
CA ASP A 63 -2.29 9.77 -3.23
C ASP A 63 -1.57 8.94 -2.17
N ASP A 64 -2.20 8.75 -1.01
CA ASP A 64 -1.63 7.94 0.06
C ASP A 64 -1.50 6.48 -0.37
N LEU A 65 -2.53 5.95 -1.02
CA LEU A 65 -2.48 4.58 -1.53
C LEU A 65 -1.43 4.43 -2.61
N TYR A 66 -1.25 5.44 -3.44
CA TYR A 66 -0.21 5.41 -4.46
C TYR A 66 1.18 5.30 -3.83
N ALA A 67 1.43 6.07 -2.77
CA ALA A 67 2.71 5.99 -2.06
C ALA A 67 2.89 4.61 -1.42
N ILE A 68 1.83 4.05 -0.84
CA ILE A 68 1.86 2.71 -0.27
C ILE A 68 2.13 1.67 -1.36
N ALA A 69 1.47 1.80 -2.50
CA ALA A 69 1.65 0.89 -3.62
C ALA A 69 3.08 0.89 -4.13
N GLU A 70 3.65 2.08 -4.34
CA GLU A 70 5.01 2.19 -4.82
C GLU A 70 6.01 1.54 -3.86
N ALA A 71 5.85 1.80 -2.56
CA ALA A 71 6.74 1.22 -1.56
C ALA A 71 6.61 -0.30 -1.51
N TRP A 72 5.38 -0.80 -1.56
CA TRP A 72 5.14 -2.24 -1.47
C TRP A 72 5.70 -2.98 -2.69
N PHE A 73 5.37 -2.51 -3.89
CA PHE A 73 5.83 -3.21 -5.10
C PHE A 73 7.33 -3.09 -5.30
N ALA A 74 7.94 -2.00 -4.88
CA ALA A 74 9.40 -1.89 -4.90
C ALA A 74 10.04 -2.91 -3.95
N ALA A 75 9.43 -3.13 -2.80
CA ALA A 75 9.96 -4.07 -1.82
C ALA A 75 9.83 -5.53 -2.26
N VAL A 76 8.68 -5.89 -2.86
CA VAL A 76 8.48 -7.27 -3.30
C VAL A 76 9.26 -7.60 -4.57
N ASP A 77 9.63 -6.59 -5.33
CA ASP A 77 10.41 -6.77 -6.55
C ASP A 77 11.93 -6.77 -6.29
N ALA A 78 12.31 -6.44 -5.09
CA ALA A 78 13.72 -6.36 -4.71
C ALA A 78 14.36 -7.74 -4.53
#